data_49b8bd792339cf95f6c1bdc756ff1213
#
_entry.id   49b8bd792339cf95f6c1bdc756ff1213
#
_cell.length_a   1.000
_cell.length_b   1.000
_cell.length_c   1.000
_cell.angle_alpha   90.00
_cell.angle_beta   90.00
_cell.angle_gamma   90.00
#
_symmetry.space_group_name_H-M   'P 1'
#
loop_
_entity.id
_entity.type
_entity.pdbx_description
1 polymer ?
#
loop_
_entity_poly.entity_id
_entity_poly.type
_entity_poly.pdbx_seq_one_letter_code
_entity_poly.pdbx_strand_id
1 'polypeptide(L)'
;MPALSALENTQTKEVVQLPTVEDLDLNTPIPDPYGLDLADLNPANGRLFAEDEFEAYFKRLREEDPVHLNETEFTGRYWNLTLYEDIKAVDQNDGQFSSAQGFVLGPRLDARLPEDSLSALNLPMFIGMDNPEHNDQRRTVAPIVGPSSLARMQPIIRERVRKILDELPVGEKFDWVQRVSIELTTQMLATLFDFPFEERGKLTYWSDVATAQPG
;
A
#
# COMPACT_ATOMS: atom_id res chain seq x y z
N MET A 1 -28.19 -45.83 -10.59
CA MET A 1 -27.61 -44.49 -10.31
C MET A 1 -26.11 -44.69 -10.18
N PRO A 2 -25.27 -44.30 -11.15
CA PRO A 2 -23.83 -44.40 -10.96
C PRO A 2 -23.35 -43.17 -10.21
N ALA A 3 -22.47 -43.39 -9.22
CA ALA A 3 -21.80 -42.41 -8.44
C ALA A 3 -20.88 -41.59 -9.32
N LEU A 4 -21.03 -40.26 -9.29
CA LEU A 4 -20.05 -39.30 -9.81
C LEU A 4 -18.83 -39.35 -8.89
N SER A 5 -17.78 -40.04 -9.32
CA SER A 5 -16.45 -39.88 -8.74
C SER A 5 -15.95 -38.47 -9.07
N ALA A 6 -15.95 -37.62 -8.07
CA ALA A 6 -15.25 -36.34 -8.15
C ALA A 6 -13.75 -36.63 -8.41
N LEU A 7 -13.30 -36.22 -9.58
CA LEU A 7 -11.87 -36.13 -9.89
C LEU A 7 -11.31 -35.03 -8.98
N GLU A 8 -10.75 -35.43 -7.84
CA GLU A 8 -9.85 -34.59 -7.06
C GLU A 8 -8.61 -34.31 -7.90
N ASN A 9 -8.66 -33.22 -8.65
CA ASN A 9 -7.47 -32.67 -9.28
C ASN A 9 -6.66 -31.91 -8.23
N THR A 10 -6.01 -32.64 -7.35
CA THR A 10 -5.06 -32.12 -6.38
C THR A 10 -3.75 -31.82 -7.11
N GLN A 11 -3.76 -30.83 -8.02
CA GLN A 11 -2.51 -30.17 -8.35
C GLN A 11 -2.06 -29.46 -7.05
N THR A 12 -1.03 -29.97 -6.43
CA THR A 12 -0.32 -29.28 -5.35
C THR A 12 0.15 -27.94 -5.91
N LYS A 13 -0.60 -26.87 -5.60
CA LYS A 13 -0.17 -25.52 -5.96
C LYS A 13 1.18 -25.28 -5.30
N GLU A 14 2.16 -24.90 -6.09
CA GLU A 14 3.49 -24.55 -5.59
C GLU A 14 3.38 -23.34 -4.65
N VAL A 15 4.05 -23.40 -3.50
CA VAL A 15 4.10 -22.28 -2.56
C VAL A 15 5.02 -21.22 -3.14
N VAL A 16 4.48 -20.06 -3.43
CA VAL A 16 5.27 -18.93 -3.93
C VAL A 16 5.98 -18.26 -2.77
N GLN A 17 7.30 -18.18 -2.86
CA GLN A 17 8.12 -17.40 -1.93
C GLN A 17 7.91 -15.92 -2.19
N LEU A 18 7.69 -15.14 -1.13
CA LEU A 18 7.66 -13.68 -1.24
C LEU A 18 9.10 -13.18 -1.47
N PRO A 19 9.32 -12.29 -2.47
CA PRO A 19 10.65 -11.74 -2.70
C PRO A 19 11.08 -10.90 -1.51
N THR A 20 12.34 -11.03 -1.13
CA THR A 20 12.99 -10.24 -0.08
C THR A 20 13.92 -9.20 -0.69
N VAL A 21 14.42 -8.27 0.13
CA VAL A 21 15.42 -7.28 -0.32
C VAL A 21 16.71 -7.98 -0.79
N GLU A 22 17.02 -9.15 -0.24
CA GLU A 22 18.20 -9.96 -0.61
C GLU A 22 18.09 -10.55 -2.03
N ASP A 23 16.87 -10.71 -2.54
CA ASP A 23 16.60 -11.18 -3.90
C ASP A 23 16.83 -10.10 -4.96
N LEU A 24 17.05 -8.84 -4.55
CA LEU A 24 17.33 -7.75 -5.47
C LEU A 24 18.77 -7.78 -5.93
N ASP A 25 19.00 -7.95 -7.25
CA ASP A 25 20.34 -7.77 -7.83
C ASP A 25 20.72 -6.28 -7.83
N LEU A 26 21.38 -5.85 -6.78
CA LEU A 26 21.85 -4.46 -6.64
C LEU A 26 23.17 -4.19 -7.40
N ASN A 27 23.79 -5.21 -8.02
CA ASN A 27 25.08 -5.06 -8.69
C ASN A 27 24.94 -4.72 -10.18
N THR A 28 23.86 -5.15 -10.82
CA THR A 28 23.60 -4.83 -12.22
C THR A 28 23.00 -3.42 -12.32
N PRO A 29 23.55 -2.50 -13.11
CA PRO A 29 22.94 -1.18 -13.29
C PRO A 29 21.51 -1.27 -13.81
N ILE A 30 20.64 -0.38 -13.33
CA ILE A 30 19.29 -0.23 -13.88
C ILE A 30 19.45 0.27 -15.33
N PRO A 31 18.89 -0.44 -16.32
CA PRO A 31 19.02 -0.04 -17.72
C PRO A 31 18.27 1.27 -18.00
N ASP A 32 18.78 2.06 -18.95
CA ASP A 32 18.04 3.21 -19.48
C ASP A 32 16.74 2.72 -20.14
N PRO A 33 15.56 3.20 -19.68
CA PRO A 33 14.29 2.78 -20.25
C PRO A 33 14.16 3.04 -21.75
N TYR A 34 14.83 4.03 -22.30
CA TYR A 34 14.80 4.35 -23.74
C TYR A 34 15.69 3.41 -24.58
N GLY A 35 16.52 2.62 -23.95
CA GLY A 35 17.34 1.57 -24.59
C GLY A 35 16.67 0.19 -24.62
N LEU A 36 15.50 0.03 -23.98
CA LEU A 36 14.76 -1.22 -23.88
C LEU A 36 13.63 -1.28 -24.92
N ASP A 37 13.19 -2.47 -25.29
CA ASP A 37 11.89 -2.62 -25.95
C ASP A 37 10.77 -2.30 -24.96
N LEU A 38 9.64 -1.77 -25.44
CA LEU A 38 8.49 -1.43 -24.59
C LEU A 38 8.03 -2.62 -23.76
N ALA A 39 8.01 -3.81 -24.36
CA ALA A 39 7.58 -5.03 -23.69
C ALA A 39 8.48 -5.45 -22.50
N ASP A 40 9.72 -4.94 -22.45
CA ASP A 40 10.69 -5.25 -21.40
C ASP A 40 10.63 -4.23 -20.23
N LEU A 41 9.84 -3.16 -20.38
CA LEU A 41 9.65 -2.18 -19.32
C LEU A 41 8.82 -2.81 -18.19
N ASN A 42 9.42 -2.93 -17.02
CA ASN A 42 8.73 -3.42 -15.82
C ASN A 42 8.74 -2.37 -14.72
N PRO A 43 7.73 -1.48 -14.67
CA PRO A 43 7.65 -0.42 -13.65
C PRO A 43 7.38 -0.95 -12.22
N ALA A 44 7.03 -2.22 -12.07
CA ALA A 44 6.88 -2.85 -10.75
C ALA A 44 8.21 -3.39 -10.17
N ASN A 45 9.33 -3.19 -10.88
CA ASN A 45 10.63 -3.54 -10.32
C ASN A 45 10.95 -2.66 -9.10
N GLY A 46 11.01 -3.27 -7.91
CA GLY A 46 11.24 -2.57 -6.64
C GLY A 46 12.54 -1.75 -6.60
N ARG A 47 13.56 -2.15 -7.37
CA ARG A 47 14.81 -1.39 -7.47
C ARG A 47 14.63 0.01 -8.05
N LEU A 48 13.69 0.20 -8.98
CA LEU A 48 13.40 1.53 -9.55
C LEU A 48 13.03 2.53 -8.45
N PHE A 49 12.30 2.07 -7.44
CA PHE A 49 11.90 2.91 -6.31
C PHE A 49 13.00 3.03 -5.26
N ALA A 50 13.74 1.95 -5.00
CA ALA A 50 14.84 1.95 -4.03
C ALA A 50 16.00 2.86 -4.45
N GLU A 51 16.26 2.98 -5.76
CA GLU A 51 17.35 3.78 -6.34
C GLU A 51 16.87 5.12 -6.93
N ASP A 52 15.56 5.45 -6.78
CA ASP A 52 14.93 6.70 -7.29
C ASP A 52 15.00 6.86 -8.81
N GLU A 53 14.98 5.75 -9.55
CA GLU A 53 15.10 5.72 -11.02
C GLU A 53 13.76 5.51 -11.75
N PHE A 54 12.64 5.50 -11.03
CA PHE A 54 11.32 5.18 -11.59
C PHE A 54 10.77 6.25 -12.56
N GLU A 55 11.15 7.50 -12.40
CA GLU A 55 10.56 8.62 -13.17
C GLU A 55 10.70 8.44 -14.68
N ALA A 56 11.87 8.02 -15.17
CA ALA A 56 12.14 7.85 -16.59
C ALA A 56 11.31 6.71 -17.20
N TYR A 57 11.12 5.61 -16.45
CA TYR A 57 10.26 4.49 -16.86
C TYR A 57 8.79 4.92 -17.00
N PHE A 58 8.25 5.55 -15.97
CA PHE A 58 6.88 6.04 -16.01
C PHE A 58 6.67 7.16 -17.03
N LYS A 59 7.68 8.01 -17.26
CA LYS A 59 7.61 9.03 -18.30
C LYS A 59 7.47 8.40 -19.69
N ARG A 60 8.34 7.42 -20.00
CA ARG A 60 8.29 6.73 -21.28
C ARG A 60 6.97 6.00 -21.48
N LEU A 61 6.46 5.30 -20.47
CA LEU A 61 5.16 4.64 -20.55
C LEU A 61 4.03 5.62 -20.80
N ARG A 62 4.00 6.78 -20.14
CA ARG A 62 2.99 7.82 -20.41
C ARG A 62 3.02 8.33 -21.83
N GLU A 63 4.18 8.36 -22.46
CA GLU A 63 4.37 8.91 -23.82
C GLU A 63 4.09 7.86 -24.91
N GLU A 64 4.47 6.60 -24.69
CA GLU A 64 4.51 5.58 -25.74
C GLU A 64 3.49 4.44 -25.54
N ASP A 65 3.19 4.06 -24.27
CA ASP A 65 2.28 2.94 -23.94
C ASP A 65 1.60 3.15 -22.57
N PRO A 66 0.65 4.10 -22.47
CA PRO A 66 0.10 4.51 -21.19
C PRO A 66 -0.74 3.45 -20.47
N VAL A 67 -1.20 2.42 -21.19
CA VAL A 67 -1.92 1.25 -20.64
C VAL A 67 -1.10 0.01 -20.96
N HIS A 68 -0.06 -0.19 -20.19
CA HIS A 68 1.00 -1.15 -20.43
C HIS A 68 0.76 -2.50 -19.76
N LEU A 69 0.83 -3.60 -20.52
CA LEU A 69 0.68 -4.96 -20.00
C LEU A 69 2.03 -5.53 -19.60
N ASN A 70 2.15 -5.95 -18.34
CA ASN A 70 3.28 -6.77 -17.88
C ASN A 70 2.81 -8.17 -17.48
N GLU A 71 3.75 -9.11 -17.52
CA GLU A 71 3.59 -10.45 -17.00
C GLU A 71 4.88 -10.89 -16.34
N THR A 72 4.80 -11.35 -15.09
CA THR A 72 5.93 -11.94 -14.38
C THR A 72 5.53 -13.29 -13.79
N GLU A 73 6.50 -14.12 -13.47
CA GLU A 73 6.23 -15.40 -12.82
C GLU A 73 5.57 -15.21 -11.44
N PHE A 74 5.98 -14.16 -10.72
CA PHE A 74 5.47 -13.85 -9.39
C PHE A 74 4.06 -13.24 -9.43
N THR A 75 3.85 -12.17 -10.21
CA THR A 75 2.57 -11.43 -10.21
C THR A 75 1.55 -12.01 -11.19
N GLY A 76 1.98 -12.80 -12.17
CA GLY A 76 1.19 -13.09 -13.35
C GLY A 76 1.00 -11.83 -14.22
N ARG A 77 -0.13 -11.77 -14.93
CA ARG A 77 -0.46 -10.65 -15.83
C ARG A 77 -1.12 -9.51 -15.07
N TYR A 78 -0.63 -8.29 -15.32
CA TYR A 78 -1.21 -7.07 -14.76
C TYR A 78 -1.04 -5.88 -15.70
N TRP A 79 -1.93 -4.90 -15.58
CA TRP A 79 -1.90 -3.68 -16.36
C TRP A 79 -1.34 -2.51 -15.54
N ASN A 80 -0.43 -1.75 -16.13
CA ASN A 80 0.04 -0.50 -15.58
C ASN A 80 -0.73 0.65 -16.24
N LEU A 81 -1.36 1.47 -15.42
CA LEU A 81 -2.01 2.70 -15.87
C LEU A 81 -1.14 3.87 -15.47
N THR A 82 -0.74 4.70 -16.43
CA THR A 82 0.22 5.79 -16.18
C THR A 82 -0.32 7.18 -16.45
N LEU A 83 -1.49 7.31 -17.12
CA LEU A 83 -2.17 8.58 -17.29
C LEU A 83 -3.20 8.81 -16.18
N TYR A 84 -3.27 10.05 -15.69
CA TYR A 84 -4.18 10.46 -14.63
C TYR A 84 -5.65 10.13 -14.91
N GLU A 85 -6.11 10.41 -16.14
CA GLU A 85 -7.53 10.19 -16.50
C GLU A 85 -7.88 8.70 -16.57
N ASP A 86 -6.96 7.83 -16.99
CA ASP A 86 -7.15 6.38 -17.00
C ASP A 86 -7.19 5.83 -15.57
N ILE A 87 -6.25 6.26 -14.72
CA ILE A 87 -6.23 5.89 -13.29
C ILE A 87 -7.54 6.30 -12.64
N LYS A 88 -7.97 7.54 -12.85
CA LYS A 88 -9.22 8.08 -12.30
C LYS A 88 -10.45 7.32 -12.81
N ALA A 89 -10.49 6.97 -14.09
CA ALA A 89 -11.60 6.23 -14.68
C ALA A 89 -11.74 4.83 -14.08
N VAL A 90 -10.63 4.15 -13.80
CA VAL A 90 -10.61 2.84 -13.14
C VAL A 90 -10.98 2.98 -11.67
N ASP A 91 -10.36 3.91 -10.93
CA ASP A 91 -10.58 4.14 -9.50
C ASP A 91 -12.04 4.51 -9.17
N GLN A 92 -12.70 5.23 -10.06
CA GLN A 92 -14.11 5.65 -9.88
C GLN A 92 -15.14 4.64 -10.37
N ASN A 93 -14.73 3.52 -10.94
CA ASN A 93 -15.62 2.52 -11.55
C ASN A 93 -15.58 1.18 -10.81
N ASP A 94 -16.01 1.21 -9.56
CA ASP A 94 -16.09 0.03 -8.67
C ASP A 94 -17.02 -1.07 -9.18
N GLY A 95 -17.93 -0.75 -10.10
CA GLY A 95 -18.79 -1.74 -10.76
C GLY A 95 -18.08 -2.64 -11.77
N GLN A 96 -16.92 -2.24 -12.28
CA GLN A 96 -16.11 -3.01 -13.23
C GLN A 96 -14.74 -3.42 -12.67
N PHE A 97 -14.21 -2.64 -11.72
CA PHE A 97 -12.90 -2.85 -11.13
C PHE A 97 -13.02 -3.05 -9.62
N SER A 98 -12.90 -4.31 -9.21
CA SER A 98 -13.03 -4.72 -7.80
C SER A 98 -11.75 -4.45 -7.03
N SER A 99 -11.86 -3.92 -5.81
CA SER A 99 -10.76 -3.81 -4.84
C SER A 99 -10.63 -5.07 -3.96
N ALA A 100 -11.65 -5.93 -3.94
CA ALA A 100 -11.67 -7.11 -3.07
C ALA A 100 -10.66 -8.20 -3.48
N GLN A 101 -10.12 -8.12 -4.70
CA GLN A 101 -9.08 -9.03 -5.18
C GLN A 101 -7.68 -8.68 -4.67
N GLY A 102 -7.51 -7.48 -4.13
CA GLY A 102 -6.25 -6.96 -3.61
C GLY A 102 -6.06 -5.48 -4.00
N PHE A 103 -5.31 -4.76 -3.18
CA PHE A 103 -5.01 -3.34 -3.37
C PHE A 103 -3.50 -3.07 -3.47
N VAL A 104 -2.70 -4.12 -3.52
CA VAL A 104 -1.27 -4.09 -3.81
C VAL A 104 -0.94 -5.10 -4.89
N LEU A 105 0.06 -4.80 -5.71
CA LEU A 105 0.59 -5.77 -6.65
C LEU A 105 1.37 -6.82 -5.86
N GLY A 106 0.84 -8.03 -5.84
CA GLY A 106 1.35 -9.15 -5.06
C GLY A 106 1.46 -10.43 -5.90
N PRO A 107 1.61 -11.57 -5.26
CA PRO A 107 1.68 -12.85 -5.95
C PRO A 107 0.37 -13.14 -6.70
N ARG A 108 0.47 -13.95 -7.75
CA ARG A 108 -0.68 -14.35 -8.56
C ARG A 108 -1.82 -14.86 -7.68
N LEU A 109 -3.05 -14.53 -8.07
CA LEU A 109 -4.27 -14.89 -7.31
C LEU A 109 -4.44 -16.40 -7.11
N ASP A 110 -3.84 -17.23 -7.96
CA ASP A 110 -3.85 -18.69 -7.87
C ASP A 110 -2.65 -19.25 -7.08
N ALA A 111 -1.73 -18.40 -6.62
CA ALA A 111 -0.58 -18.80 -5.83
C ALA A 111 -0.98 -19.25 -4.43
N ARG A 112 -0.25 -20.22 -3.91
CA ARG A 112 -0.32 -20.58 -2.49
C ARG A 112 0.74 -19.79 -1.74
N LEU A 113 0.30 -18.96 -0.80
CA LEU A 113 1.19 -18.20 0.07
C LEU A 113 1.65 -19.07 1.26
N PRO A 114 2.82 -18.78 1.85
CA PRO A 114 3.25 -19.39 3.10
C PRO A 114 2.19 -19.19 4.19
N GLU A 115 1.94 -20.21 5.01
CA GLU A 115 0.88 -20.17 6.05
C GLU A 115 1.15 -19.13 7.14
N ASP A 116 2.40 -18.75 7.33
CA ASP A 116 2.87 -17.72 8.28
C ASP A 116 2.89 -16.30 7.68
N SER A 117 2.55 -16.15 6.40
CA SER A 117 2.47 -14.82 5.79
C SER A 117 1.24 -14.06 6.29
N LEU A 118 1.39 -12.75 6.55
CA LEU A 118 0.26 -11.88 6.92
C LEU A 118 -0.81 -11.85 5.82
N SER A 119 -0.41 -12.00 4.56
CA SER A 119 -1.32 -12.09 3.42
C SER A 119 -2.20 -13.33 3.44
N ALA A 120 -1.77 -14.42 4.10
CA ALA A 120 -2.57 -15.63 4.28
C ALA A 120 -3.71 -15.45 5.30
N LEU A 121 -3.63 -14.44 6.17
CA LEU A 121 -4.65 -14.18 7.20
C LEU A 121 -5.97 -13.64 6.63
N ASN A 122 -6.02 -13.24 5.37
CA ASN A 122 -7.21 -12.70 4.69
C ASN A 122 -8.01 -11.75 5.60
N LEU A 123 -7.32 -10.78 6.21
CA LEU A 123 -7.95 -9.82 7.11
C LEU A 123 -8.88 -8.91 6.31
N PRO A 124 -10.14 -8.73 6.75
CA PRO A 124 -11.05 -7.81 6.09
C PRO A 124 -10.57 -6.36 6.31
N MET A 125 -9.87 -5.82 5.32
CA MET A 125 -9.40 -4.44 5.35
C MET A 125 -10.34 -3.55 4.56
N PHE A 126 -10.68 -2.40 5.12
CA PHE A 126 -11.59 -1.43 4.52
C PHE A 126 -11.19 -1.03 3.09
N ILE A 127 -9.90 -0.85 2.84
CA ILE A 127 -9.35 -0.49 1.51
C ILE A 127 -9.53 -1.61 0.47
N GLY A 128 -9.67 -2.87 0.90
CA GLY A 128 -9.88 -4.04 0.05
C GLY A 128 -11.34 -4.50 0.02
N MET A 129 -12.29 -3.61 0.25
CA MET A 129 -13.71 -3.94 0.21
C MET A 129 -14.38 -3.34 -1.03
N ASP A 130 -15.32 -4.09 -1.58
CA ASP A 130 -16.24 -3.61 -2.61
C ASP A 130 -17.55 -3.11 -2.00
N ASN A 131 -18.42 -2.52 -2.81
CA ASN A 131 -19.78 -2.18 -2.41
C ASN A 131 -20.66 -3.44 -2.31
N PRO A 132 -21.61 -3.49 -1.35
CA PRO A 132 -22.06 -2.40 -0.45
C PRO A 132 -21.25 -2.23 0.84
N GLU A 133 -20.43 -3.21 1.24
CA GLU A 133 -19.73 -3.25 2.54
C GLU A 133 -18.82 -2.03 2.73
N HIS A 134 -18.06 -1.67 1.70
CA HIS A 134 -17.21 -0.47 1.70
C HIS A 134 -18.02 0.79 2.04
N ASN A 135 -19.13 1.00 1.36
CA ASN A 135 -19.96 2.20 1.54
C ASN A 135 -20.60 2.25 2.93
N ASP A 136 -20.96 1.11 3.50
CA ASP A 136 -21.56 1.06 4.84
C ASP A 136 -20.54 1.43 5.92
N GLN A 137 -19.31 0.93 5.81
CA GLN A 137 -18.23 1.32 6.71
C GLN A 137 -17.82 2.79 6.51
N ARG A 138 -17.67 3.23 5.24
CA ARG A 138 -17.32 4.61 4.92
C ARG A 138 -18.31 5.62 5.47
N ARG A 139 -19.62 5.34 5.37
CA ARG A 139 -20.67 6.22 5.95
C ARG A 139 -20.54 6.36 7.46
N THR A 140 -20.07 5.33 8.13
CA THR A 140 -19.88 5.35 9.59
C THR A 140 -18.69 6.23 9.98
N VAL A 141 -17.57 6.18 9.26
CA VAL A 141 -16.33 6.89 9.64
C VAL A 141 -16.19 8.28 9.02
N ALA A 142 -16.80 8.53 7.85
CA ALA A 142 -16.65 9.80 7.13
C ALA A 142 -17.04 11.06 7.95
N PRO A 143 -18.09 11.05 8.81
CA PRO A 143 -18.42 12.21 9.62
C PRO A 143 -17.32 12.63 10.60
N ILE A 144 -16.50 11.68 11.05
CA ILE A 144 -15.42 11.93 12.03
C ILE A 144 -14.32 12.80 11.42
N VAL A 145 -14.03 12.62 10.13
CA VAL A 145 -13.02 13.38 9.38
C VAL A 145 -13.63 14.43 8.45
N GLY A 146 -14.93 14.66 8.57
CA GLY A 146 -15.63 15.67 7.77
C GLY A 146 -15.22 17.11 8.13
N PRO A 147 -15.52 18.10 7.25
CA PRO A 147 -15.08 19.49 7.42
C PRO A 147 -15.45 20.12 8.79
N SER A 148 -16.64 19.84 9.30
CA SER A 148 -17.09 20.35 10.60
C SER A 148 -16.29 19.76 11.77
N SER A 149 -15.92 18.49 11.69
CA SER A 149 -15.08 17.82 12.70
C SER A 149 -13.64 18.32 12.64
N LEU A 150 -13.10 18.51 11.43
CA LEU A 150 -11.77 19.09 11.24
C LEU A 150 -11.70 20.53 11.78
N ALA A 151 -12.75 21.34 11.57
CA ALA A 151 -12.82 22.69 12.13
C ALA A 151 -12.78 22.69 13.67
N ARG A 152 -13.45 21.73 14.31
CA ARG A 152 -13.37 21.56 15.78
C ARG A 152 -12.01 21.10 16.26
N MET A 153 -11.29 20.32 15.46
CA MET A 153 -9.93 19.83 15.79
C MET A 153 -8.85 20.89 15.58
N GLN A 154 -9.08 21.87 14.72
CA GLN A 154 -8.08 22.89 14.39
C GLN A 154 -7.44 23.57 15.62
N PRO A 155 -8.16 24.03 16.64
CA PRO A 155 -7.55 24.63 17.83
C PRO A 155 -6.71 23.62 18.63
N ILE A 156 -7.16 22.36 18.69
CA ILE A 156 -6.42 21.28 19.37
C ILE A 156 -5.10 21.01 18.63
N ILE A 157 -5.15 20.87 17.31
CA ILE A 157 -3.97 20.68 16.48
C ILE A 157 -2.99 21.82 16.68
N ARG A 158 -3.45 23.07 16.61
CA ARG A 158 -2.62 24.26 16.78
C ARG A 158 -1.92 24.30 18.14
N GLU A 159 -2.64 23.98 19.20
CA GLU A 159 -2.08 23.95 20.56
C GLU A 159 -1.01 22.86 20.71
N ARG A 160 -1.26 21.68 20.17
CA ARG A 160 -0.28 20.58 20.20
C ARG A 160 0.97 20.90 19.40
N VAL A 161 0.79 21.42 18.19
CA VAL A 161 1.93 21.86 17.35
C VAL A 161 2.77 22.91 18.11
N ARG A 162 2.12 23.91 18.70
CA ARG A 162 2.83 24.93 19.47
C ARG A 162 3.64 24.32 20.61
N LYS A 163 3.03 23.44 21.40
CA LYS A 163 3.70 22.78 22.52
C LYS A 163 4.90 21.94 22.05
N ILE A 164 4.73 21.13 20.99
CA ILE A 164 5.81 20.33 20.43
C ILE A 164 6.97 21.23 19.97
N LEU A 165 6.67 22.33 19.27
CA LEU A 165 7.71 23.24 18.78
C LEU A 165 8.41 24.00 19.89
N ASP A 166 7.70 24.40 20.96
CA ASP A 166 8.25 25.09 22.12
C ASP A 166 9.20 24.18 22.92
N GLU A 167 9.05 22.85 22.85
CA GLU A 167 9.89 21.85 23.53
C GLU A 167 11.09 21.39 22.69
N LEU A 168 11.27 21.90 21.46
CA LEU A 168 12.40 21.51 20.62
C LEU A 168 13.72 22.12 21.14
N PRO A 169 14.84 21.36 21.06
CA PRO A 169 16.14 21.88 21.46
C PRO A 169 16.58 23.00 20.52
N VAL A 170 17.15 24.06 21.11
CA VAL A 170 17.69 25.21 20.37
C VAL A 170 19.20 25.09 20.25
N GLY A 171 19.71 25.19 19.02
CA GLY A 171 21.17 25.11 18.76
C GLY A 171 21.74 23.71 18.71
N GLU A 172 20.91 22.69 18.80
CA GLU A 172 21.31 21.29 18.76
C GLU A 172 20.64 20.57 17.56
N LYS A 173 21.29 19.49 17.07
CA LYS A 173 20.70 18.61 16.07
C LYS A 173 19.72 17.66 16.74
N PHE A 174 18.57 17.45 16.13
CA PHE A 174 17.58 16.49 16.57
C PHE A 174 16.90 15.81 15.37
N ASP A 175 16.27 14.67 15.63
CA ASP A 175 15.46 13.97 14.64
C ASP A 175 14.06 14.61 14.60
N TRP A 176 13.75 15.28 13.48
CA TRP A 176 12.45 15.92 13.26
C TRP A 176 11.31 14.91 13.20
N VAL A 177 11.55 13.75 12.57
CA VAL A 177 10.52 12.71 12.44
C VAL A 177 10.07 12.23 13.82
N GLN A 178 11.03 11.90 14.69
CA GLN A 178 10.75 11.44 16.03
C GLN A 178 10.12 12.52 16.90
N ARG A 179 10.69 13.73 16.89
CA ARG A 179 10.28 14.80 17.80
C ARG A 179 9.01 15.53 17.40
N VAL A 180 8.70 15.59 16.09
CA VAL A 180 7.59 16.38 15.57
C VAL A 180 6.57 15.50 14.84
N SER A 181 7.00 14.77 13.80
CA SER A 181 6.06 14.07 12.92
C SER A 181 5.33 12.94 13.65
N ILE A 182 6.05 12.04 14.27
CA ILE A 182 5.47 10.90 15.01
C ILE A 182 4.67 11.41 16.22
N GLU A 183 5.23 12.34 16.98
CA GLU A 183 4.59 12.84 18.18
C GLU A 183 3.24 13.53 17.87
N LEU A 184 3.20 14.41 16.86
CA LEU A 184 1.95 15.08 16.46
C LEU A 184 0.92 14.08 15.94
N THR A 185 1.35 13.17 15.05
CA THR A 185 0.45 12.18 14.43
C THR A 185 -0.16 11.25 15.47
N THR A 186 0.65 10.71 16.38
CA THR A 186 0.15 9.80 17.42
C THR A 186 -0.76 10.49 18.43
N GLN A 187 -0.48 11.75 18.78
CA GLN A 187 -1.38 12.54 19.61
C GLN A 187 -2.75 12.75 18.95
N MET A 188 -2.75 12.98 17.62
CA MET A 188 -4.00 13.17 16.87
C MET A 188 -4.75 11.85 16.70
N LEU A 189 -4.06 10.76 16.41
CA LEU A 189 -4.68 9.42 16.34
C LEU A 189 -5.31 9.01 17.67
N ALA A 190 -4.61 9.21 18.79
CA ALA A 190 -5.16 8.94 20.10
C ALA A 190 -6.47 9.73 20.36
N THR A 191 -6.55 10.99 19.89
CA THR A 191 -7.77 11.80 20.00
C THR A 191 -8.88 11.30 19.09
N LEU A 192 -8.56 10.89 17.84
CA LEU A 192 -9.55 10.40 16.88
C LEU A 192 -10.19 9.09 17.31
N PHE A 193 -9.39 8.21 17.95
CA PHE A 193 -9.84 6.89 18.37
C PHE A 193 -10.28 6.83 19.83
N ASP A 194 -10.31 7.97 20.54
CA ASP A 194 -10.55 8.01 21.99
C ASP A 194 -9.64 7.01 22.76
N PHE A 195 -8.39 6.94 22.31
CA PHE A 195 -7.39 6.04 22.86
C PHE A 195 -6.64 6.69 24.02
N PRO A 196 -6.27 5.95 25.09
CA PRO A 196 -5.55 6.51 26.23
C PRO A 196 -4.29 7.26 25.78
N PHE A 197 -4.24 8.56 26.12
CA PHE A 197 -3.20 9.47 25.62
C PHE A 197 -1.79 9.06 26.04
N GLU A 198 -1.64 8.50 27.24
CA GLU A 198 -0.39 8.02 27.79
C GLU A 198 0.14 6.80 27.05
N GLU A 199 -0.76 6.05 26.39
CA GLU A 199 -0.42 4.83 25.64
C GLU A 199 -0.25 5.08 24.13
N ARG A 200 -0.35 6.34 23.68
CA ARG A 200 -0.33 6.69 22.24
C ARG A 200 0.84 6.12 21.44
N GLY A 201 2.00 5.91 22.09
CA GLY A 201 3.17 5.29 21.45
C GLY A 201 2.91 3.88 20.93
N LYS A 202 1.94 3.15 21.51
CA LYS A 202 1.54 1.84 21.01
C LYS A 202 0.94 1.92 19.59
N LEU A 203 0.28 3.04 19.24
CA LEU A 203 -0.32 3.22 17.92
C LEU A 203 0.74 3.24 16.83
N THR A 204 1.88 3.92 17.05
CA THR A 204 3.02 3.89 16.12
C THR A 204 3.59 2.49 16.02
N TYR A 205 3.88 1.86 17.16
CA TYR A 205 4.44 0.51 17.17
C TYR A 205 3.55 -0.50 16.43
N TRP A 206 2.24 -0.47 16.66
CA TRP A 206 1.32 -1.37 15.96
C TRP A 206 1.24 -1.07 14.47
N SER A 207 1.31 0.20 14.08
CA SER A 207 1.37 0.59 12.67
C SER A 207 2.62 0.04 12.00
N ASP A 208 3.79 0.21 12.64
CA ASP A 208 5.06 -0.28 12.13
C ASP A 208 5.04 -1.81 11.96
N VAL A 209 4.53 -2.53 12.96
CA VAL A 209 4.38 -4.00 12.89
C VAL A 209 3.41 -4.42 11.79
N ALA A 210 2.28 -3.72 11.65
CA ALA A 210 1.27 -4.06 10.64
C ALA A 210 1.72 -3.78 9.19
N THR A 211 2.66 -2.85 9.01
CA THR A 211 3.20 -2.48 7.70
C THR A 211 4.58 -3.07 7.42
N ALA A 212 5.22 -3.67 8.44
CA ALA A 212 6.47 -4.38 8.26
C ALA A 212 6.24 -5.58 7.33
N GLN A 213 7.09 -5.70 6.31
CA GLN A 213 7.12 -6.91 5.52
C GLN A 213 7.71 -8.03 6.39
N PRO A 214 7.17 -9.26 6.34
CA PRO A 214 7.83 -10.41 6.96
C PRO A 214 9.22 -10.57 6.33
N GLY A 215 10.26 -10.36 7.11
CA GLY A 215 11.64 -10.65 6.70
C GLY A 215 11.96 -12.12 6.92
#